data_7daf5fdeca003ce92c8f2e682c6a2078
#
_entry.id   7daf5fdeca003ce92c8f2e682c6a2078
#
_cell.length_a   1.000
_cell.length_b   1.000
_cell.length_c   1.000
_cell.angle_alpha   90.00
_cell.angle_beta   90.00
_cell.angle_gamma   90.00
#
_symmetry.space_group_name_H-M   'P 1'
#
loop_
_entity.id
_entity.type
_entity.pdbx_description
1 polymer ?
#
loop_
_entity_poly.entity_id
_entity_poly.type
_entity_poly.pdbx_seq_one_letter_code
_entity_poly.pdbx_strand_id
1 'polypeptide(L)'
;GQNGTGKSTISRSLFSIFSANYDVFNKISKDRINSINDILSNYLSDIEVKLETGSKIGNIRRVAPRLVVRELLELISNNLSIIIDENYGELYSDTIKNSITDSIIEFNEDNVRYQISNIEDLDLDAISESIEVILSQSDKSIFNQILTTQLNDEFYGQINNIYNSTTGLISLTIKDEQIKIKINNNRAFADKLVNFRTDVVYIDDAASIVDNTFSNRFWIKFTSKLDHNTYLIKQIEDDGYDTHTLRARVTDKLNLLFNNINATLKTDLVNSSEDEEDDKKLNIVNYSSGMKTFYLIKSLLEKGVIRENGTLILDEPEVHLHPEWQLKFAEIIVLLQKEFGLHILINSHSPYLVEAIDIFSKKNGINNSVKYYLSKDSIKDVTDSIDKIYEQMYVPLNRLEELAEDFDDE
;
A
#
# COMPACT_ATOMS: atom_id res chain seq x y z
N GLY A 1 -10.08 20.94 11.22
CA GLY A 1 -10.66 21.68 10.07
C GLY A 1 -12.08 21.24 9.78
N GLN A 2 -12.81 22.00 8.98
CA GLN A 2 -14.18 21.65 8.58
C GLN A 2 -14.21 20.43 7.68
N ASN A 3 -15.36 19.74 7.60
CA ASN A 3 -15.57 18.65 6.64
C ASN A 3 -15.54 19.19 5.20
N GLY A 4 -15.08 18.37 4.25
CA GLY A 4 -15.01 18.74 2.84
C GLY A 4 -13.88 19.72 2.47
N THR A 5 -12.92 19.99 3.35
CA THR A 5 -11.80 20.93 3.09
C THR A 5 -10.58 20.26 2.44
N GLY A 6 -10.70 19.02 1.97
CA GLY A 6 -9.66 18.33 1.21
C GLY A 6 -8.56 17.66 2.04
N LYS A 7 -8.73 17.48 3.35
CA LYS A 7 -7.74 16.78 4.21
C LYS A 7 -7.45 15.38 3.72
N SER A 8 -8.47 14.55 3.58
CA SER A 8 -8.32 13.17 3.09
C SER A 8 -7.81 13.11 1.64
N THR A 9 -8.08 14.14 0.83
CA THR A 9 -7.49 14.25 -0.51
C THR A 9 -5.97 14.36 -0.45
N ILE A 10 -5.43 15.10 0.52
CA ILE A 10 -3.97 15.19 0.73
C ILE A 10 -3.41 13.85 1.18
N SER A 11 -4.04 13.20 2.16
CA SER A 11 -3.63 11.88 2.65
C SER A 11 -3.57 10.84 1.53
N ARG A 12 -4.63 10.74 0.73
CA ARG A 12 -4.72 9.86 -0.42
C ARG A 12 -3.69 10.17 -1.50
N SER A 13 -3.48 11.47 -1.80
CA SER A 13 -2.46 11.88 -2.76
C SER A 13 -1.05 11.53 -2.29
N LEU A 14 -0.73 11.78 -1.01
CA LEU A 14 0.55 11.42 -0.42
C LEU A 14 0.75 9.91 -0.44
N PHE A 15 -0.24 9.13 -0.01
CA PHE A 15 -0.18 7.68 -0.08
C PHE A 15 0.14 7.20 -1.50
N SER A 16 -0.62 7.66 -2.51
CA SER A 16 -0.44 7.25 -3.89
C SER A 16 0.97 7.59 -4.42
N ILE A 17 1.50 8.76 -4.08
CA ILE A 17 2.83 9.19 -4.52
C ILE A 17 3.92 8.39 -3.80
N PHE A 18 3.81 8.21 -2.49
CA PHE A 18 4.81 7.48 -1.71
C PHE A 18 4.82 6.00 -2.09
N SER A 19 3.65 5.36 -2.15
CA SER A 19 3.56 3.97 -2.56
C SER A 19 4.06 3.74 -4.00
N ALA A 20 3.76 4.62 -4.96
CA ALA A 20 4.27 4.50 -6.33
C ALA A 20 5.80 4.63 -6.42
N ASN A 21 6.40 5.51 -5.61
CA ASN A 21 7.85 5.77 -5.60
C ASN A 21 8.64 4.81 -4.70
N TYR A 22 7.97 4.06 -3.81
CA TYR A 22 8.65 3.05 -3.00
C TYR A 22 9.06 1.87 -3.86
N ASP A 23 10.35 1.53 -3.82
CA ASP A 23 10.93 0.43 -4.61
C ASP A 23 10.56 0.48 -6.10
N VAL A 24 10.61 1.69 -6.65
CA VAL A 24 10.08 2.02 -7.99
C VAL A 24 10.71 1.19 -9.10
N PHE A 25 12.01 0.92 -9.03
CA PHE A 25 12.70 0.15 -10.06
C PHE A 25 12.23 -1.31 -10.11
N ASN A 26 12.01 -1.92 -8.95
CA ASN A 26 11.45 -3.27 -8.87
C ASN A 26 10.00 -3.30 -9.38
N LYS A 27 9.21 -2.26 -9.11
CA LYS A 27 7.85 -2.12 -9.66
C LYS A 27 7.85 -1.99 -11.18
N ILE A 28 8.76 -1.20 -11.73
CA ILE A 28 8.92 -1.05 -13.18
C ILE A 28 9.32 -2.39 -13.83
N SER A 29 10.30 -3.09 -13.25
CA SER A 29 10.69 -4.43 -13.70
C SER A 29 9.52 -5.40 -13.68
N LYS A 30 8.78 -5.45 -12.58
CA LYS A 30 7.59 -6.32 -12.46
C LYS A 30 6.50 -5.97 -13.46
N ASP A 31 6.25 -4.69 -13.71
CA ASP A 31 5.26 -4.23 -14.69
C ASP A 31 5.63 -4.65 -16.10
N ARG A 32 6.93 -4.53 -16.47
CA ARG A 32 7.46 -5.04 -17.75
C ARG A 32 7.24 -6.56 -17.89
N ILE A 33 7.64 -7.32 -16.87
CA ILE A 33 7.50 -8.78 -16.87
C ILE A 33 6.01 -9.17 -16.95
N ASN A 34 5.13 -8.52 -16.21
CA ASN A 34 3.70 -8.78 -16.29
C ASN A 34 3.14 -8.49 -17.69
N SER A 35 3.54 -7.37 -18.30
CA SER A 35 3.12 -7.02 -19.65
C SER A 35 3.63 -8.03 -20.70
N ILE A 36 4.85 -8.53 -20.54
CA ILE A 36 5.40 -9.62 -21.37
C ILE A 36 4.60 -10.91 -21.18
N ASN A 37 4.28 -11.25 -19.93
CA ASN A 37 3.48 -12.44 -19.61
C ASN A 37 2.06 -12.36 -20.20
N ASP A 38 1.45 -11.19 -20.21
CA ASP A 38 0.14 -10.97 -20.84
C ASP A 38 0.21 -11.20 -22.36
N ILE A 39 1.26 -10.71 -23.03
CA ILE A 39 1.50 -10.98 -24.44
C ILE A 39 1.68 -12.49 -24.67
N LEU A 40 2.61 -13.11 -23.96
CA LEU A 40 2.88 -14.53 -24.09
C LEU A 40 1.63 -15.37 -23.81
N SER A 41 0.84 -15.04 -22.79
CA SER A 41 -0.41 -15.74 -22.47
C SER A 41 -1.41 -15.72 -23.62
N ASN A 42 -1.52 -14.59 -24.31
CA ASN A 42 -2.42 -14.47 -25.45
C ASN A 42 -1.99 -15.34 -26.62
N TYR A 43 -0.69 -15.37 -26.95
CA TYR A 43 -0.17 -16.18 -28.07
C TYR A 43 -0.07 -17.67 -27.73
N LEU A 44 0.17 -18.02 -26.45
CA LEU A 44 0.31 -19.40 -26.00
C LEU A 44 -1.03 -20.05 -25.59
N SER A 45 -2.14 -19.32 -25.62
CA SER A 45 -3.46 -19.83 -25.24
C SER A 45 -3.91 -21.05 -26.06
N ASP A 46 -3.51 -21.11 -27.33
CA ASP A 46 -3.88 -22.14 -28.30
C ASP A 46 -2.77 -23.16 -28.57
N ILE A 47 -1.74 -23.21 -27.72
CA ILE A 47 -0.63 -24.13 -27.88
C ILE A 47 -1.09 -25.58 -27.75
N GLU A 48 -0.64 -26.44 -28.65
CA GLU A 48 -0.97 -27.87 -28.67
C GLU A 48 0.13 -28.69 -28.01
N VAL A 49 -0.25 -29.68 -27.25
CA VAL A 49 0.66 -30.66 -26.64
C VAL A 49 0.42 -32.09 -27.14
N LYS A 50 1.48 -32.83 -27.29
CA LYS A 50 1.46 -34.31 -27.44
C LYS A 50 1.53 -34.92 -26.04
N LEU A 51 0.64 -35.86 -25.75
CA LEU A 51 0.64 -36.64 -24.52
C LEU A 51 1.42 -37.95 -24.77
N GLU A 52 2.47 -38.20 -24.01
CA GLU A 52 3.05 -39.55 -23.92
C GLU A 52 2.24 -40.39 -22.94
N THR A 53 1.39 -41.27 -23.49
CA THR A 53 0.73 -42.34 -22.74
C THR A 53 1.55 -43.61 -22.88
N GLY A 54 2.12 -44.09 -21.75
CA GLY A 54 3.03 -45.22 -21.69
C GLY A 54 2.68 -46.34 -22.65
N SER A 55 3.61 -46.78 -23.47
CA SER A 55 3.66 -47.87 -24.46
C SER A 55 3.00 -47.72 -25.84
N LYS A 56 2.26 -46.66 -26.13
CA LYS A 56 1.87 -46.29 -27.49
C LYS A 56 1.87 -44.77 -27.63
N ILE A 57 2.73 -44.22 -28.47
CA ILE A 57 2.70 -42.83 -28.91
C ILE A 57 1.37 -42.64 -29.66
N GLY A 58 0.34 -42.22 -28.93
CA GLY A 58 -0.89 -41.74 -29.52
C GLY A 58 -0.67 -40.30 -29.91
N ASN A 59 -0.62 -39.97 -31.19
CA ASN A 59 -0.61 -38.61 -31.74
C ASN A 59 -1.94 -37.90 -31.46
N ILE A 60 -2.33 -37.75 -30.18
CA ILE A 60 -3.48 -36.97 -29.81
C ILE A 60 -2.99 -35.55 -29.50
N ARG A 61 -3.03 -34.69 -30.52
CA ARG A 61 -2.89 -33.23 -30.31
C ARG A 61 -4.09 -32.74 -29.49
N ARG A 62 -3.85 -32.06 -28.39
CA ARG A 62 -4.87 -31.42 -27.56
C ARG A 62 -4.37 -30.07 -27.16
N VAL A 63 -5.27 -29.11 -27.00
CA VAL A 63 -4.96 -27.81 -26.36
C VAL A 63 -4.31 -28.08 -25.00
N ALA A 64 -3.20 -27.43 -24.75
CA ALA A 64 -2.44 -27.61 -23.52
C ALA A 64 -3.27 -27.34 -22.27
N PRO A 65 -3.18 -28.20 -21.23
CA PRO A 65 -3.79 -27.86 -19.95
C PRO A 65 -3.25 -26.52 -19.43
N ARG A 66 -4.10 -25.73 -18.78
CA ARG A 66 -3.70 -24.42 -18.20
C ARG A 66 -2.45 -24.47 -17.33
N LEU A 67 -2.24 -25.61 -16.64
CA LEU A 67 -1.05 -25.83 -15.82
C LEU A 67 0.23 -25.86 -16.68
N VAL A 68 0.20 -26.55 -17.81
CA VAL A 68 1.32 -26.65 -18.75
C VAL A 68 1.66 -25.29 -19.35
N VAL A 69 0.65 -24.53 -19.76
CA VAL A 69 0.83 -23.16 -20.27
C VAL A 69 1.46 -22.27 -19.21
N ARG A 70 1.04 -22.40 -17.96
CA ARG A 70 1.57 -21.64 -16.84
C ARG A 70 3.04 -21.96 -16.56
N GLU A 71 3.40 -23.25 -16.53
CA GLU A 71 4.79 -23.70 -16.31
C GLU A 71 5.70 -23.20 -17.45
N LEU A 72 5.23 -23.27 -18.69
CA LEU A 72 5.95 -22.73 -19.83
C LEU A 72 6.13 -21.21 -19.76
N LEU A 73 5.07 -20.47 -19.38
CA LEU A 73 5.13 -19.02 -19.19
C LEU A 73 6.15 -18.63 -18.10
N GLU A 74 6.15 -19.35 -16.98
CA GLU A 74 7.12 -19.14 -15.91
C GLU A 74 8.56 -19.37 -16.38
N LEU A 75 8.80 -20.40 -17.18
CA LEU A 75 10.12 -20.69 -17.74
C LEU A 75 10.59 -19.60 -18.73
N ILE A 76 9.75 -19.26 -19.70
CA ILE A 76 10.06 -18.20 -20.70
C ILE A 76 10.29 -16.86 -19.98
N SER A 77 9.45 -16.51 -19.02
CA SER A 77 9.57 -15.26 -18.27
C SER A 77 10.86 -15.18 -17.46
N ASN A 78 11.26 -16.27 -16.82
CA ASN A 78 12.52 -16.35 -16.08
C ASN A 78 13.73 -16.19 -17.00
N ASN A 79 13.75 -16.89 -18.13
CA ASN A 79 14.85 -16.83 -19.09
C ASN A 79 14.94 -15.43 -19.75
N LEU A 80 13.81 -14.83 -20.09
CA LEU A 80 13.78 -13.45 -20.60
C LEU A 80 14.24 -12.44 -19.54
N SER A 81 13.86 -12.60 -18.27
CA SER A 81 14.29 -11.70 -17.21
C SER A 81 15.79 -11.67 -17.02
N ILE A 82 16.45 -12.83 -17.08
CA ILE A 82 17.92 -12.94 -17.02
C ILE A 82 18.58 -12.17 -18.17
N ILE A 83 18.06 -12.35 -19.39
CA ILE A 83 18.60 -11.70 -20.58
C ILE A 83 18.37 -10.18 -20.53
N ILE A 84 17.23 -9.73 -20.00
CA ILE A 84 16.91 -8.29 -19.81
C ILE A 84 17.89 -7.67 -18.82
N ASP A 85 18.18 -8.34 -17.71
CA ASP A 85 19.11 -7.86 -16.69
C ASP A 85 20.56 -7.81 -17.19
N GLU A 86 20.97 -8.75 -18.03
CA GLU A 86 22.33 -8.82 -18.58
C GLU A 86 22.59 -7.79 -19.69
N ASN A 87 21.58 -7.43 -20.50
CA ASN A 87 21.78 -6.63 -21.73
C ASN A 87 21.34 -5.16 -21.64
N TYR A 88 20.96 -4.65 -20.46
CA TYR A 88 20.67 -3.24 -20.20
C TYR A 88 19.89 -2.50 -21.32
N GLY A 89 18.84 -3.14 -21.86
CA GLY A 89 17.87 -2.45 -22.72
C GLY A 89 18.13 -2.50 -24.23
N GLU A 90 19.18 -3.14 -24.73
CA GLU A 90 19.39 -3.42 -26.16
C GLU A 90 19.07 -4.89 -26.47
N LEU A 91 17.80 -5.27 -26.35
CA LEU A 91 17.35 -6.60 -26.77
C LEU A 91 16.77 -6.53 -28.18
N TYR A 92 17.44 -7.22 -29.09
CA TYR A 92 16.98 -7.36 -30.46
C TYR A 92 15.93 -8.47 -30.57
N SER A 93 14.99 -8.34 -31.49
CA SER A 93 13.92 -9.31 -31.76
C SER A 93 14.44 -10.75 -31.90
N ASP A 94 15.57 -10.94 -32.54
CA ASP A 94 16.18 -12.26 -32.70
C ASP A 94 16.64 -12.91 -31.39
N THR A 95 17.13 -12.10 -30.44
CA THR A 95 17.51 -12.60 -29.09
C THR A 95 16.28 -13.04 -28.30
N ILE A 96 15.18 -12.29 -28.39
CA ILE A 96 13.91 -12.66 -27.78
C ILE A 96 13.36 -13.95 -28.37
N LYS A 97 13.36 -14.09 -29.71
CA LYS A 97 12.91 -15.30 -30.40
C LYS A 97 13.71 -16.53 -29.97
N ASN A 98 15.04 -16.39 -29.96
CA ASN A 98 15.91 -17.49 -29.54
C ASN A 98 15.62 -17.89 -28.10
N SER A 99 15.47 -16.93 -27.18
CA SER A 99 15.16 -17.23 -25.78
C SER A 99 13.83 -17.96 -25.62
N ILE A 100 12.79 -17.53 -26.36
CA ILE A 100 11.50 -18.23 -26.35
C ILE A 100 11.63 -19.64 -26.89
N THR A 101 12.32 -19.79 -28.01
CA THR A 101 12.53 -21.10 -28.65
C THR A 101 13.32 -22.03 -27.73
N ASP A 102 14.42 -21.56 -27.15
CA ASP A 102 15.25 -22.33 -26.23
C ASP A 102 14.46 -22.74 -24.98
N SER A 103 13.64 -21.87 -24.45
CA SER A 103 12.74 -22.19 -23.31
C SER A 103 11.72 -23.28 -23.67
N ILE A 104 11.18 -23.28 -24.88
CA ILE A 104 10.25 -24.33 -25.33
C ILE A 104 10.99 -25.67 -25.51
N ILE A 105 12.22 -25.64 -26.02
CA ILE A 105 13.06 -26.83 -26.15
C ILE A 105 13.38 -27.39 -24.76
N GLU A 106 13.84 -26.55 -23.83
CA GLU A 106 14.12 -26.93 -22.44
C GLU A 106 12.88 -27.53 -21.77
N PHE A 107 11.72 -26.89 -21.92
CA PHE A 107 10.44 -27.40 -21.40
C PHE A 107 10.14 -28.82 -21.95
N ASN A 108 10.36 -29.05 -23.24
CA ASN A 108 10.13 -30.35 -23.88
C ASN A 108 11.15 -31.43 -23.44
N GLU A 109 12.38 -31.04 -23.10
CA GLU A 109 13.40 -31.96 -22.58
C GLU A 109 13.10 -32.37 -21.14
N ASP A 110 12.67 -31.45 -20.32
CA ASP A 110 12.38 -31.67 -18.90
C ASP A 110 11.01 -32.34 -18.66
N ASN A 111 10.06 -32.16 -19.59
CA ASN A 111 8.70 -32.62 -19.42
C ASN A 111 8.38 -33.85 -20.27
N VAL A 112 8.56 -35.04 -19.67
CA VAL A 112 8.30 -36.32 -20.35
C VAL A 112 6.82 -36.54 -20.70
N ARG A 113 5.91 -35.92 -19.98
CA ARG A 113 4.45 -36.17 -20.12
C ARG A 113 3.77 -35.28 -21.15
N TYR A 114 4.21 -34.06 -21.29
CA TYR A 114 3.63 -33.09 -22.21
C TYR A 114 4.73 -32.49 -23.08
N GLN A 115 4.62 -32.64 -24.37
CA GLN A 115 5.55 -32.04 -25.34
C GLN A 115 4.80 -31.07 -26.23
N ILE A 116 5.30 -29.86 -26.35
CA ILE A 116 4.75 -28.84 -27.23
C ILE A 116 5.05 -29.24 -28.68
N SER A 117 4.01 -29.30 -29.51
CA SER A 117 4.08 -29.89 -30.82
C SER A 117 3.94 -28.93 -31.99
N ASN A 118 3.45 -27.72 -31.76
CA ASN A 118 3.14 -26.77 -32.81
C ASN A 118 3.96 -25.46 -32.70
N ILE A 119 5.24 -25.59 -32.38
CA ILE A 119 6.17 -24.44 -32.26
C ILE A 119 6.23 -23.67 -33.59
N GLU A 120 6.19 -24.39 -34.72
CA GLU A 120 6.26 -23.82 -36.07
C GLU A 120 4.99 -22.97 -36.41
N ASP A 121 3.88 -23.18 -35.70
CA ASP A 121 2.65 -22.46 -35.89
C ASP A 121 2.61 -21.16 -35.06
N LEU A 122 3.57 -20.95 -34.12
CA LEU A 122 3.65 -19.73 -33.32
C LEU A 122 4.28 -18.62 -34.15
N ASP A 123 3.60 -17.49 -34.18
CA ASP A 123 4.12 -16.25 -34.80
C ASP A 123 5.16 -15.60 -33.85
N LEU A 124 6.36 -16.19 -33.82
CA LEU A 124 7.48 -15.72 -33.02
C LEU A 124 7.93 -14.31 -33.43
N ASP A 125 7.69 -13.90 -34.67
CA ASP A 125 7.99 -12.56 -35.16
C ASP A 125 7.06 -11.53 -34.46
N ALA A 126 5.75 -11.75 -34.51
CA ALA A 126 4.78 -10.90 -33.85
C ALA A 126 4.95 -10.85 -32.32
N ILE A 127 5.28 -12.00 -31.71
CA ILE A 127 5.57 -12.07 -30.26
C ILE A 127 6.78 -11.21 -29.91
N SER A 128 7.90 -11.40 -30.63
CA SER A 128 9.15 -10.71 -30.34
C SER A 128 9.07 -9.21 -30.58
N GLU A 129 8.41 -8.78 -31.67
CA GLU A 129 8.15 -7.37 -31.94
C GLU A 129 7.29 -6.73 -30.83
N SER A 130 6.26 -7.43 -30.35
CA SER A 130 5.41 -6.95 -29.27
C SER A 130 6.18 -6.80 -27.94
N ILE A 131 7.06 -7.74 -27.63
CA ILE A 131 7.94 -7.69 -26.45
C ILE A 131 8.97 -6.57 -26.59
N GLU A 132 9.57 -6.38 -27.77
CA GLU A 132 10.52 -5.29 -28.05
C GLU A 132 9.89 -3.92 -27.81
N VAL A 133 8.63 -3.73 -28.21
CA VAL A 133 7.87 -2.49 -27.91
C VAL A 133 7.77 -2.22 -26.40
N ILE A 134 7.52 -3.27 -25.57
CA ILE A 134 7.49 -3.11 -24.11
C ILE A 134 8.88 -2.76 -23.57
N LEU A 135 9.91 -3.44 -24.04
CA LEU A 135 11.28 -3.23 -23.58
C LEU A 135 11.83 -1.84 -23.98
N SER A 136 11.38 -1.31 -25.11
CA SER A 136 11.75 0.05 -25.58
C SER A 136 11.09 1.18 -24.77
N GLN A 137 10.08 0.90 -23.96
CA GLN A 137 9.44 1.90 -23.13
C GLN A 137 10.41 2.42 -22.07
N SER A 138 10.50 3.75 -21.93
CA SER A 138 11.30 4.36 -20.87
C SER A 138 10.73 4.06 -19.47
N ASP A 139 11.60 3.91 -18.47
CA ASP A 139 11.20 3.74 -17.07
C ASP A 139 10.22 4.81 -16.62
N LYS A 140 10.42 6.04 -17.09
CA LYS A 140 9.52 7.16 -16.81
C LYS A 140 8.12 6.95 -17.38
N SER A 141 7.99 6.35 -18.56
CA SER A 141 6.69 6.03 -19.16
C SER A 141 5.93 5.01 -18.31
N ILE A 142 6.62 3.93 -17.94
CA ILE A 142 6.06 2.86 -17.10
C ILE A 142 5.69 3.41 -15.72
N PHE A 143 6.58 4.19 -15.11
CA PHE A 143 6.30 4.83 -13.84
C PHE A 143 5.05 5.73 -13.87
N ASN A 144 4.87 6.51 -14.93
CA ASN A 144 3.67 7.34 -15.11
C ASN A 144 2.40 6.48 -15.22
N GLN A 145 2.47 5.29 -15.80
CA GLN A 145 1.35 4.33 -15.81
C GLN A 145 1.07 3.80 -14.41
N ILE A 146 2.09 3.36 -13.68
CA ILE A 146 1.98 2.88 -12.29
C ILE A 146 1.36 3.97 -11.40
N LEU A 147 1.88 5.20 -11.47
CA LEU A 147 1.38 6.33 -10.70
C LEU A 147 -0.08 6.69 -11.08
N THR A 148 -0.41 6.61 -12.36
CA THR A 148 -1.77 6.84 -12.85
C THR A 148 -2.73 5.79 -12.31
N THR A 149 -2.35 4.52 -12.35
CA THR A 149 -3.15 3.41 -11.79
C THR A 149 -3.34 3.58 -10.30
N GLN A 150 -2.26 3.86 -9.57
CA GLN A 150 -2.30 4.06 -8.11
C GLN A 150 -3.25 5.20 -7.72
N LEU A 151 -3.17 6.34 -8.40
CA LEU A 151 -4.08 7.46 -8.17
C LEU A 151 -5.52 7.12 -8.55
N ASN A 152 -5.75 6.48 -9.70
CA ASN A 152 -7.10 6.12 -10.13
C ASN A 152 -7.75 5.10 -9.18
N ASP A 153 -7.03 4.12 -8.68
CA ASP A 153 -7.53 3.15 -7.71
C ASP A 153 -7.90 3.83 -6.40
N GLU A 154 -7.06 4.77 -5.93
CA GLU A 154 -7.27 5.50 -4.70
C GLU A 154 -8.44 6.50 -4.79
N PHE A 155 -8.61 7.15 -5.95
CA PHE A 155 -9.65 8.15 -6.19
C PHE A 155 -10.82 7.63 -7.04
N TYR A 156 -10.97 6.32 -7.21
CA TYR A 156 -12.07 5.70 -7.95
C TYR A 156 -12.21 6.22 -9.39
N GLY A 157 -11.08 6.42 -10.06
CA GLY A 157 -11.02 6.90 -11.44
C GLY A 157 -11.24 8.42 -11.61
N GLN A 158 -11.27 9.19 -10.53
CA GLN A 158 -11.62 10.61 -10.54
C GLN A 158 -10.50 11.47 -9.97
N ILE A 159 -9.36 11.53 -10.67
CA ILE A 159 -8.18 12.28 -10.22
C ILE A 159 -8.11 13.70 -10.75
N ASN A 160 -8.92 14.06 -11.73
CA ASN A 160 -9.03 15.44 -12.21
C ASN A 160 -9.95 16.30 -11.33
N ASN A 161 -9.66 17.58 -11.25
CA ASN A 161 -10.61 18.55 -10.73
C ASN A 161 -11.80 18.67 -11.69
N ILE A 162 -13.01 18.34 -11.21
CA ILE A 162 -14.24 18.37 -12.00
C ILE A 162 -14.90 19.76 -12.05
N TYR A 163 -14.47 20.70 -11.21
CA TYR A 163 -15.14 22.00 -11.07
C TYR A 163 -14.49 23.11 -11.87
N ASN A 164 -13.16 23.20 -11.91
CA ASN A 164 -12.47 24.39 -12.41
C ASN A 164 -11.51 24.15 -13.56
N SER A 165 -10.93 22.96 -13.70
CA SER A 165 -9.95 22.66 -14.76
C SER A 165 -9.75 21.16 -14.91
N THR A 166 -9.41 20.75 -16.13
CA THR A 166 -9.03 19.35 -16.43
C THR A 166 -7.60 19.04 -16.03
N THR A 167 -6.83 20.03 -15.58
CA THR A 167 -5.43 19.89 -15.19
C THR A 167 -5.25 20.13 -13.71
N GLY A 168 -4.48 19.26 -13.08
CA GLY A 168 -4.05 19.39 -11.67
C GLY A 168 -2.52 19.40 -11.58
N LEU A 169 -2.00 19.97 -10.51
CA LEU A 169 -0.58 19.94 -10.18
C LEU A 169 -0.41 19.57 -8.72
N ILE A 170 0.36 18.50 -8.46
CA ILE A 170 0.83 18.15 -7.13
C ILE A 170 2.33 18.43 -7.11
N SER A 171 2.77 19.22 -6.13
CA SER A 171 4.19 19.48 -5.88
C SER A 171 4.55 18.97 -4.50
N LEU A 172 5.49 18.04 -4.44
CA LEU A 172 6.00 17.47 -3.21
C LEU A 172 7.47 17.80 -3.06
N THR A 173 7.83 18.35 -1.91
CA THR A 173 9.24 18.64 -1.58
C THR A 173 9.65 17.76 -0.40
N ILE A 174 10.70 16.93 -0.60
CA ILE A 174 11.27 16.06 0.42
C ILE A 174 12.75 16.42 0.54
N LYS A 175 13.13 16.97 1.69
CA LYS A 175 14.46 17.59 1.87
C LYS A 175 14.68 18.64 0.78
N ASP A 176 15.71 18.48 -0.06
CA ASP A 176 16.06 19.39 -1.15
C ASP A 176 15.51 18.96 -2.52
N GLU A 177 14.78 17.84 -2.57
CA GLU A 177 14.23 17.27 -3.78
C GLU A 177 12.76 17.68 -3.97
N GLN A 178 12.44 18.31 -5.10
CA GLN A 178 11.09 18.62 -5.50
C GLN A 178 10.61 17.67 -6.62
N ILE A 179 9.46 17.06 -6.43
CA ILE A 179 8.77 16.23 -7.42
C ILE A 179 7.50 16.97 -7.84
N LYS A 180 7.30 17.13 -9.15
CA LYS A 180 6.08 17.73 -9.72
C LYS A 180 5.32 16.68 -10.50
N ILE A 181 4.06 16.51 -10.17
CA ILE A 181 3.15 15.59 -10.85
C ILE A 181 2.04 16.41 -11.48
N LYS A 182 1.98 16.40 -12.79
CA LYS A 182 0.92 17.03 -13.56
C LYS A 182 -0.16 15.99 -13.85
N ILE A 183 -1.40 16.32 -13.51
CA ILE A 183 -2.57 15.49 -13.81
C ILE A 183 -3.31 16.12 -14.99
N ASN A 184 -3.58 15.33 -16.02
CA ASN A 184 -4.33 15.76 -17.18
C ASN A 184 -5.12 14.56 -17.75
N ASN A 185 -6.41 14.76 -18.00
CA ASN A 185 -7.31 13.72 -18.53
C ASN A 185 -7.21 12.38 -17.77
N ASN A 186 -7.28 12.42 -16.45
CA ASN A 186 -7.14 11.27 -15.55
C ASN A 186 -5.82 10.49 -15.71
N ARG A 187 -4.77 11.15 -16.19
CA ARG A 187 -3.41 10.60 -16.26
C ARG A 187 -2.44 11.46 -15.49
N ALA A 188 -1.53 10.81 -14.80
CA ALA A 188 -0.49 11.46 -14.00
C ALA A 188 0.87 11.40 -14.71
N PHE A 189 1.58 12.52 -14.70
CA PHE A 189 2.88 12.68 -15.34
C PHE A 189 3.85 13.29 -14.32
N ALA A 190 4.79 12.51 -13.83
CA ALA A 190 5.85 13.00 -12.97
C ALA A 190 6.97 13.63 -13.80
N ASP A 191 7.59 14.67 -13.28
CA ASP A 191 8.75 15.30 -13.91
C ASP A 191 10.01 14.43 -13.79
N LYS A 192 10.14 13.68 -12.68
CA LYS A 192 11.27 12.76 -12.43
C LYS A 192 10.83 11.54 -11.64
N LEU A 193 11.64 10.46 -11.69
CA LEU A 193 11.56 9.31 -10.82
C LEU A 193 12.39 9.56 -9.56
N VAL A 194 11.85 9.15 -8.42
CA VAL A 194 12.58 9.14 -7.14
C VAL A 194 12.32 7.81 -6.44
N ASN A 195 13.37 7.10 -6.08
CA ASN A 195 13.22 5.84 -5.37
C ASN A 195 13.19 6.08 -3.85
N PHE A 196 12.03 5.92 -3.23
CA PHE A 196 11.89 6.00 -1.79
C PHE A 196 12.35 4.69 -1.14
N ARG A 197 13.10 4.82 -0.04
CA ARG A 197 13.64 3.67 0.69
C ARG A 197 12.66 3.06 1.68
N THR A 198 11.65 3.81 2.08
CA THR A 198 10.66 3.41 3.07
C THR A 198 9.26 3.51 2.48
N ASP A 199 8.47 2.53 2.81
CA ASP A 199 7.07 2.47 2.39
C ASP A 199 6.16 3.37 3.24
N VAL A 200 4.91 3.48 2.84
CA VAL A 200 3.88 4.29 3.47
C VAL A 200 2.76 3.40 4.01
N VAL A 201 2.36 3.66 5.23
CA VAL A 201 1.16 3.06 5.84
C VAL A 201 0.09 4.14 5.93
N TYR A 202 -1.09 3.87 5.40
CA TYR A 202 -2.24 4.76 5.49
C TYR A 202 -3.43 4.03 6.12
N ILE A 203 -3.97 4.60 7.19
CA ILE A 203 -5.08 4.06 7.96
C ILE A 203 -6.17 5.13 8.04
N ASP A 204 -7.34 4.86 7.45
CA ASP A 204 -8.55 5.69 7.57
C ASP A 204 -9.65 4.97 8.37
N ASP A 205 -9.72 3.65 8.30
CA ASP A 205 -10.67 2.82 9.06
C ASP A 205 -10.00 1.54 9.57
N ALA A 206 -9.40 1.64 10.75
CA ALA A 206 -8.72 0.51 11.37
C ALA A 206 -9.64 -0.70 11.62
N ALA A 207 -10.92 -0.46 11.94
CA ALA A 207 -11.87 -1.54 12.18
C ALA A 207 -12.16 -2.32 10.90
N SER A 208 -12.39 -1.63 9.79
CA SER A 208 -12.60 -2.25 8.48
C SER A 208 -11.39 -3.05 8.02
N ILE A 209 -10.18 -2.51 8.22
CA ILE A 209 -8.93 -3.21 7.86
C ILE A 209 -8.81 -4.51 8.65
N VAL A 210 -9.00 -4.49 9.98
CA VAL A 210 -8.96 -5.69 10.84
C VAL A 210 -10.03 -6.70 10.41
N ASP A 211 -11.26 -6.26 10.19
CA ASP A 211 -12.35 -7.16 9.79
C ASP A 211 -12.08 -7.80 8.43
N ASN A 212 -11.53 -7.06 7.48
CA ASN A 212 -11.19 -7.58 6.16
C ASN A 212 -9.99 -8.54 6.19
N THR A 213 -8.98 -8.26 7.00
CA THR A 213 -7.78 -9.11 7.12
C THR A 213 -8.10 -10.44 7.82
N PHE A 214 -8.88 -10.41 8.90
CA PHE A 214 -9.07 -11.60 9.76
C PHE A 214 -10.40 -12.33 9.53
N SER A 215 -11.28 -11.86 8.65
CA SER A 215 -12.57 -12.51 8.35
C SER A 215 -12.53 -13.52 7.20
N ASN A 216 -11.37 -14.04 6.79
CA ASN A 216 -11.22 -14.99 5.68
C ASN A 216 -11.83 -14.52 4.34
N ARG A 217 -11.80 -13.25 4.03
CA ARG A 217 -12.28 -12.75 2.75
C ARG A 217 -11.26 -13.04 1.64
N PHE A 218 -11.35 -14.23 1.09
CA PHE A 218 -10.54 -14.76 -0.02
C PHE A 218 -10.40 -13.82 -1.23
N TRP A 219 -11.38 -12.94 -1.46
CA TRP A 219 -11.44 -12.07 -2.64
C TRP A 219 -10.39 -10.95 -2.66
N ILE A 220 -9.89 -10.50 -1.51
CA ILE A 220 -8.89 -9.40 -1.46
C ILE A 220 -7.57 -9.83 -2.07
N LYS A 221 -7.19 -11.10 -1.92
CA LYS A 221 -5.94 -11.65 -2.49
C LYS A 221 -5.91 -11.58 -4.03
N PHE A 222 -7.07 -11.59 -4.68
CA PHE A 222 -7.20 -11.64 -6.14
C PHE A 222 -7.56 -10.29 -6.75
N THR A 223 -7.75 -9.23 -5.95
CA THR A 223 -8.00 -7.92 -6.51
C THR A 223 -6.73 -7.29 -7.05
N SER A 224 -6.81 -6.71 -8.23
CA SER A 224 -5.74 -5.90 -8.82
C SER A 224 -5.70 -4.47 -8.28
N LYS A 225 -6.72 -4.04 -7.49
CA LYS A 225 -6.75 -2.70 -6.93
C LYS A 225 -5.56 -2.42 -6.01
N LEU A 226 -5.12 -1.17 -6.05
CA LEU A 226 -3.98 -0.64 -5.29
C LEU A 226 -4.39 0.49 -4.34
N ASP A 227 -5.70 0.58 -3.98
CA ASP A 227 -6.12 1.51 -2.93
C ASP A 227 -5.43 1.19 -1.60
N HIS A 228 -5.34 2.19 -0.71
CA HIS A 228 -4.56 2.08 0.53
C HIS A 228 -4.99 0.90 1.43
N ASN A 229 -6.29 0.61 1.52
CA ASN A 229 -6.79 -0.50 2.33
C ASN A 229 -6.36 -1.85 1.76
N THR A 230 -6.55 -2.06 0.46
CA THR A 230 -6.12 -3.29 -0.23
C THR A 230 -4.60 -3.45 -0.16
N TYR A 231 -3.86 -2.37 -0.35
CA TYR A 231 -2.40 -2.36 -0.25
C TYR A 231 -1.92 -2.78 1.14
N LEU A 232 -2.50 -2.21 2.19
CA LEU A 232 -2.14 -2.51 3.57
C LEU A 232 -2.49 -3.96 3.96
N ILE A 233 -3.67 -4.44 3.55
CA ILE A 233 -4.08 -5.84 3.81
C ILE A 233 -3.10 -6.81 3.13
N LYS A 234 -2.69 -6.55 1.90
CA LYS A 234 -1.69 -7.38 1.21
C LYS A 234 -0.36 -7.39 1.95
N GLN A 235 0.11 -6.25 2.48
CA GLN A 235 1.32 -6.19 3.29
C GLN A 235 1.20 -6.98 4.61
N ILE A 236 0.03 -6.95 5.24
CA ILE A 236 -0.21 -7.72 6.47
C ILE A 236 -0.23 -9.24 6.19
N GLU A 237 -0.71 -9.65 5.02
CA GLU A 237 -0.81 -11.07 4.63
C GLU A 237 0.51 -11.63 4.06
N ASP A 238 1.42 -10.76 3.61
CA ASP A 238 2.72 -11.18 3.08
C ASP A 238 3.67 -11.57 4.23
N ASP A 239 3.87 -12.87 4.39
CA ASP A 239 4.79 -13.44 5.40
C ASP A 239 6.27 -13.30 4.99
N GLY A 240 6.57 -12.68 3.85
CA GLY A 240 7.91 -12.62 3.24
C GLY A 240 8.92 -11.70 3.94
N TYR A 241 8.53 -10.98 4.97
CA TYR A 241 9.48 -10.16 5.74
C TYR A 241 10.19 -10.98 6.80
N ASP A 242 11.53 -11.00 6.76
CA ASP A 242 12.37 -11.57 7.83
C ASP A 242 12.17 -10.76 9.13
N THR A 243 11.10 -11.14 9.85
CA THR A 243 10.72 -10.52 11.12
C THR A 243 11.72 -10.80 12.23
N HIS A 244 12.56 -11.83 12.10
CA HIS A 244 13.50 -12.24 13.13
C HIS A 244 14.67 -11.26 13.29
N THR A 245 15.20 -10.75 12.20
CA THR A 245 16.34 -9.81 12.22
C THR A 245 15.95 -8.41 12.68
N LEU A 246 14.73 -7.96 12.30
CA LEU A 246 14.17 -6.68 12.75
C LEU A 246 13.77 -6.72 14.24
N ARG A 247 13.17 -7.80 14.70
CA ARG A 247 12.79 -7.98 16.11
C ARG A 247 13.98 -7.85 17.05
N ALA A 248 15.13 -8.44 16.72
CA ALA A 248 16.31 -8.41 17.59
C ALA A 248 16.89 -7.01 17.80
N ARG A 249 16.77 -6.12 16.80
CA ARG A 249 17.33 -4.74 16.88
C ARG A 249 16.40 -3.73 17.56
N VAL A 250 15.10 -4.02 17.62
CA VAL A 250 14.07 -3.06 18.04
C VAL A 250 13.31 -3.54 19.27
N THR A 251 13.73 -4.67 19.87
CA THR A 251 12.99 -5.34 20.95
C THR A 251 12.68 -4.41 22.13
N ASP A 252 13.63 -3.59 22.58
CA ASP A 252 13.41 -2.72 23.73
C ASP A 252 12.42 -1.59 23.42
N LYS A 253 12.51 -1.00 22.21
CA LYS A 253 11.58 0.04 21.74
C LYS A 253 10.18 -0.52 21.57
N LEU A 254 10.07 -1.71 20.96
CA LEU A 254 8.80 -2.42 20.79
C LEU A 254 8.18 -2.82 22.13
N ASN A 255 8.97 -3.28 23.10
CA ASN A 255 8.48 -3.65 24.41
C ASN A 255 7.82 -2.47 25.15
N LEU A 256 8.41 -1.27 25.07
CA LEU A 256 7.81 -0.08 25.66
C LEU A 256 6.44 0.22 25.05
N LEU A 257 6.35 0.21 23.71
CA LEU A 257 5.11 0.45 22.98
C LEU A 257 4.08 -0.65 23.26
N PHE A 258 4.49 -1.91 23.23
CA PHE A 258 3.58 -3.04 23.49
C PHE A 258 3.07 -3.06 24.93
N ASN A 259 3.87 -2.66 25.89
CA ASN A 259 3.42 -2.54 27.27
C ASN A 259 2.32 -1.47 27.39
N ASN A 260 2.48 -0.33 26.72
CA ASN A 260 1.44 0.71 26.70
C ASN A 260 0.18 0.26 25.97
N ILE A 261 0.31 -0.38 24.81
CA ILE A 261 -0.82 -0.92 24.04
C ILE A 261 -1.51 -2.02 24.83
N ASN A 262 -0.76 -2.99 25.36
CA ASN A 262 -1.30 -4.10 26.15
C ASN A 262 -1.96 -3.63 27.44
N ALA A 263 -1.42 -2.61 28.12
CA ALA A 263 -2.05 -2.01 29.28
C ALA A 263 -3.41 -1.40 28.93
N THR A 264 -3.52 -0.77 27.75
CA THR A 264 -4.78 -0.22 27.25
C THR A 264 -5.78 -1.32 26.91
N LEU A 265 -5.34 -2.39 26.22
CA LEU A 265 -6.20 -3.50 25.85
C LEU A 265 -6.63 -4.34 27.07
N LYS A 266 -5.74 -4.50 28.10
CA LYS A 266 -6.05 -5.26 29.32
C LYS A 266 -7.05 -4.58 30.24
N THR A 267 -7.17 -3.25 30.21
CA THR A 267 -8.17 -2.54 31.03
C THR A 267 -9.61 -2.88 30.63
N ASP A 268 -9.83 -3.33 29.40
CA ASP A 268 -11.18 -3.66 28.90
C ASP A 268 -11.39 -5.17 28.67
N LEU A 269 -10.33 -5.95 28.60
CA LEU A 269 -10.40 -7.43 28.62
C LEU A 269 -10.32 -7.88 30.07
N VAL A 270 -11.44 -7.81 30.79
CA VAL A 270 -11.56 -8.30 32.16
C VAL A 270 -11.05 -9.74 32.24
N ASN A 271 -9.93 -9.92 32.95
CA ASN A 271 -9.47 -11.19 33.52
C ASN A 271 -9.28 -12.38 32.57
N SER A 272 -8.48 -12.27 31.53
CA SER A 272 -7.81 -13.44 31.01
C SER A 272 -6.45 -13.58 31.73
N SER A 273 -6.41 -14.38 32.80
CA SER A 273 -5.17 -14.89 33.37
C SER A 273 -4.35 -15.58 32.26
N GLU A 274 -3.04 -15.35 32.26
CA GLU A 274 -2.10 -15.93 31.28
C GLU A 274 -2.09 -17.50 31.28
N ASP A 275 -2.86 -18.13 32.18
CA ASP A 275 -2.93 -19.57 32.39
C ASP A 275 -4.23 -20.25 31.93
N GLU A 276 -5.15 -19.55 31.22
CA GLU A 276 -6.37 -20.18 30.70
C GLU A 276 -6.21 -20.65 29.27
N GLU A 277 -6.59 -21.91 29.02
CA GLU A 277 -6.59 -22.64 27.77
C GLU A 277 -7.05 -21.77 26.55
N ASP A 278 -6.42 -21.96 25.40
CA ASP A 278 -6.59 -21.21 24.13
C ASP A 278 -8.07 -21.05 23.67
N ASP A 279 -8.98 -21.87 24.19
CA ASP A 279 -10.41 -21.88 23.84
C ASP A 279 -11.22 -20.68 24.36
N LYS A 280 -10.64 -19.81 25.21
CA LYS A 280 -11.36 -18.65 25.80
C LYS A 280 -10.93 -17.29 25.23
N LYS A 281 -10.00 -17.26 24.27
CA LYS A 281 -9.58 -15.99 23.65
C LYS A 281 -10.67 -15.45 22.74
N LEU A 282 -11.10 -14.22 22.98
CA LEU A 282 -12.05 -13.55 22.09
C LEU A 282 -11.42 -13.35 20.70
N ASN A 283 -12.13 -13.76 19.65
CA ASN A 283 -11.68 -13.50 18.28
C ASN A 283 -11.59 -11.99 18.05
N ILE A 284 -10.50 -11.53 17.45
CA ILE A 284 -10.21 -10.12 17.18
C ILE A 284 -11.33 -9.41 16.40
N VAL A 285 -12.03 -10.11 15.52
CA VAL A 285 -13.18 -9.59 14.78
C VAL A 285 -14.31 -9.13 15.71
N ASN A 286 -14.42 -9.70 16.90
CA ASN A 286 -15.40 -9.35 17.93
C ASN A 286 -14.95 -8.21 18.86
N TYR A 287 -13.75 -7.66 18.66
CA TYR A 287 -13.29 -6.51 19.44
C TYR A 287 -14.09 -5.25 19.08
N SER A 288 -14.20 -4.32 20.04
CA SER A 288 -14.74 -2.98 19.72
C SER A 288 -13.87 -2.28 18.68
N SER A 289 -14.47 -1.36 17.91
CA SER A 289 -13.75 -0.62 16.87
C SER A 289 -12.52 0.10 17.42
N GLY A 290 -12.62 0.69 18.63
CA GLY A 290 -11.48 1.32 19.30
C GLY A 290 -10.36 0.33 19.65
N MET A 291 -10.70 -0.86 20.13
CA MET A 291 -9.69 -1.91 20.40
C MET A 291 -8.99 -2.38 19.12
N LYS A 292 -9.73 -2.48 18.02
CA LYS A 292 -9.16 -2.84 16.71
C LYS A 292 -8.10 -1.85 16.24
N THR A 293 -8.25 -0.56 16.54
CA THR A 293 -7.26 0.47 16.22
C THR A 293 -5.91 0.20 16.90
N PHE A 294 -5.93 -0.09 18.20
CA PHE A 294 -4.70 -0.44 18.95
C PHE A 294 -4.10 -1.75 18.50
N TYR A 295 -4.96 -2.76 18.26
CA TYR A 295 -4.52 -4.04 17.75
C TYR A 295 -3.86 -3.93 16.37
N LEU A 296 -4.43 -3.14 15.47
CA LEU A 296 -3.86 -2.93 14.14
C LEU A 296 -2.45 -2.33 14.23
N ILE A 297 -2.26 -1.25 14.99
CA ILE A 297 -0.94 -0.64 15.18
C ILE A 297 0.06 -1.66 15.73
N LYS A 298 -0.35 -2.45 16.74
CA LYS A 298 0.48 -3.52 17.30
C LYS A 298 0.86 -4.54 16.24
N SER A 299 -0.11 -5.03 15.49
CA SER A 299 0.10 -6.03 14.44
C SER A 299 1.03 -5.53 13.32
N LEU A 300 0.88 -4.28 12.91
CA LEU A 300 1.74 -3.66 11.88
C LEU A 300 3.20 -3.52 12.35
N LEU A 301 3.41 -3.25 13.64
CA LEU A 301 4.74 -3.21 14.25
C LEU A 301 5.35 -4.61 14.35
N GLU A 302 4.57 -5.60 14.82
CA GLU A 302 5.00 -6.99 14.96
C GLU A 302 5.38 -7.63 13.62
N LYS A 303 4.64 -7.30 12.57
CA LYS A 303 4.89 -7.78 11.21
C LYS A 303 5.96 -6.96 10.46
N GLY A 304 6.49 -5.89 11.06
CA GLY A 304 7.48 -5.03 10.42
C GLY A 304 6.95 -4.24 9.23
N VAL A 305 5.64 -4.03 9.13
CA VAL A 305 5.03 -3.14 8.13
C VAL A 305 5.33 -1.68 8.48
N ILE A 306 5.16 -1.31 9.75
CA ILE A 306 5.67 -0.02 10.26
C ILE A 306 7.16 -0.16 10.55
N ARG A 307 7.99 0.62 9.85
CA ARG A 307 9.46 0.57 9.90
C ARG A 307 10.06 1.89 10.34
N GLU A 308 11.30 1.84 10.86
CA GLU A 308 12.05 3.05 11.20
C GLU A 308 12.17 4.00 9.99
N ASN A 309 11.98 5.30 10.25
CA ASN A 309 11.95 6.38 9.26
C ASN A 309 10.87 6.23 8.17
N GLY A 310 9.89 5.34 8.38
CA GLY A 310 8.75 5.18 7.48
C GLY A 310 7.75 6.32 7.57
N THR A 311 6.75 6.28 6.70
CA THR A 311 5.64 7.25 6.68
C THR A 311 4.37 6.59 7.17
N LEU A 312 3.69 7.24 8.13
CA LEU A 312 2.41 6.81 8.68
C LEU A 312 1.38 7.93 8.48
N ILE A 313 0.31 7.61 7.77
CA ILE A 313 -0.82 8.53 7.53
C ILE A 313 -2.02 8.00 8.32
N LEU A 314 -2.61 8.86 9.15
CA LEU A 314 -3.77 8.55 9.97
C LEU A 314 -4.88 9.55 9.63
N ASP A 315 -6.00 9.08 9.13
CA ASP A 315 -7.16 9.92 8.80
C ASP A 315 -8.28 9.66 9.82
N GLU A 316 -8.59 10.66 10.61
CA GLU A 316 -9.59 10.63 11.69
C GLU A 316 -9.43 9.43 12.65
N PRO A 317 -8.20 9.17 13.18
CA PRO A 317 -7.96 7.98 14.01
C PRO A 317 -8.73 7.98 15.33
N GLU A 318 -9.28 9.13 15.73
CA GLU A 318 -10.14 9.27 16.90
C GLU A 318 -11.54 8.69 16.73
N VAL A 319 -11.98 8.41 15.51
CA VAL A 319 -13.29 7.82 15.25
C VAL A 319 -13.40 6.50 15.98
N HIS A 320 -14.49 6.34 16.74
CA HIS A 320 -14.74 5.18 17.63
C HIS A 320 -13.85 5.09 18.88
N LEU A 321 -12.97 6.08 19.17
CA LEU A 321 -12.22 6.13 20.42
C LEU A 321 -12.93 7.03 21.45
N HIS A 322 -13.18 6.47 22.64
CA HIS A 322 -13.56 7.28 23.80
C HIS A 322 -12.46 8.34 24.07
N PRO A 323 -12.79 9.56 24.53
CA PRO A 323 -11.80 10.62 24.78
C PRO A 323 -10.58 10.16 25.57
N GLU A 324 -10.76 9.36 26.61
CA GLU A 324 -9.66 8.80 27.41
C GLU A 324 -8.72 7.90 26.57
N TRP A 325 -9.28 7.17 25.61
CA TRP A 325 -8.48 6.33 24.70
C TRP A 325 -7.78 7.16 23.63
N GLN A 326 -8.33 8.30 23.26
CA GLN A 326 -7.63 9.24 22.37
C GLN A 326 -6.36 9.78 23.02
N LEU A 327 -6.35 10.01 24.34
CA LEU A 327 -5.14 10.42 25.07
C LEU A 327 -4.07 9.33 25.01
N LYS A 328 -4.45 8.06 25.27
CA LYS A 328 -3.53 6.92 25.17
C LYS A 328 -3.01 6.71 23.75
N PHE A 329 -3.88 6.89 22.75
CA PHE A 329 -3.49 6.79 21.35
C PHE A 329 -2.50 7.88 20.97
N ALA A 330 -2.71 9.12 21.40
CA ALA A 330 -1.77 10.22 21.21
C ALA A 330 -0.38 9.92 21.80
N GLU A 331 -0.33 9.33 23.01
CA GLU A 331 0.94 8.93 23.65
C GLU A 331 1.68 7.89 22.78
N ILE A 332 0.97 6.88 22.26
CA ILE A 332 1.55 5.86 21.38
C ILE A 332 2.08 6.49 20.10
N ILE A 333 1.33 7.39 19.46
CA ILE A 333 1.77 8.08 18.24
C ILE A 333 3.04 8.91 18.46
N VAL A 334 3.10 9.63 19.58
CA VAL A 334 4.29 10.41 19.94
C VAL A 334 5.50 9.51 20.21
N LEU A 335 5.29 8.37 20.88
CA LEU A 335 6.35 7.39 21.10
C LEU A 335 6.80 6.71 19.80
N LEU A 336 5.89 6.42 18.88
CA LEU A 336 6.22 5.91 17.55
C LEU A 336 7.13 6.88 16.79
N GLN A 337 6.80 8.16 16.79
CA GLN A 337 7.65 9.18 16.17
C GLN A 337 9.02 9.23 16.84
N LYS A 338 9.07 9.28 18.18
CA LYS A 338 10.31 9.41 18.94
C LYS A 338 11.25 8.22 18.78
N GLU A 339 10.70 7.00 18.89
CA GLU A 339 11.51 5.77 18.93
C GLU A 339 11.83 5.22 17.53
N PHE A 340 10.94 5.42 16.56
CA PHE A 340 11.09 4.90 15.19
C PHE A 340 11.45 5.99 14.18
N GLY A 341 11.45 7.28 14.55
CA GLY A 341 11.71 8.38 13.62
C GLY A 341 10.66 8.50 12.51
N LEU A 342 9.42 8.08 12.75
CA LEU A 342 8.37 8.08 11.74
C LEU A 342 8.02 9.49 11.28
N HIS A 343 7.74 9.64 9.99
CA HIS A 343 7.05 10.80 9.43
C HIS A 343 5.56 10.58 9.52
N ILE A 344 4.88 11.29 10.44
CA ILE A 344 3.46 11.04 10.73
C ILE A 344 2.61 12.22 10.25
N LEU A 345 1.60 11.93 9.41
CA LEU A 345 0.54 12.87 9.05
C LEU A 345 -0.75 12.44 9.73
N ILE A 346 -1.40 13.35 10.47
CA ILE A 346 -2.67 13.08 11.14
C ILE A 346 -3.68 14.11 10.69
N ASN A 347 -4.81 13.66 10.17
CA ASN A 347 -6.01 14.48 10.02
C ASN A 347 -6.94 14.20 11.18
N SER A 348 -7.35 15.21 11.90
CA SER A 348 -8.22 15.03 13.06
C SER A 348 -9.27 16.13 13.19
N HIS A 349 -10.40 15.77 13.77
CA HIS A 349 -11.46 16.65 14.21
C HIS A 349 -11.60 16.70 15.74
N SER A 350 -10.76 15.97 16.49
CA SER A 350 -10.82 15.90 17.95
C SER A 350 -9.91 16.91 18.62
N PRO A 351 -10.43 17.83 19.43
CA PRO A 351 -9.60 18.68 20.27
C PRO A 351 -8.78 17.87 21.28
N TYR A 352 -9.33 16.78 21.82
CA TYR A 352 -8.63 15.91 22.77
C TYR A 352 -7.37 15.28 22.17
N LEU A 353 -7.47 14.77 20.94
CA LEU A 353 -6.33 14.15 20.27
C LEU A 353 -5.24 15.19 19.95
N VAL A 354 -5.62 16.36 19.43
CA VAL A 354 -4.67 17.43 19.08
C VAL A 354 -3.96 17.95 20.34
N GLU A 355 -4.70 18.21 21.40
CA GLU A 355 -4.14 18.68 22.67
C GLU A 355 -3.23 17.64 23.31
N ALA A 356 -3.63 16.38 23.30
CA ALA A 356 -2.81 15.30 23.83
C ALA A 356 -1.49 15.13 23.07
N ILE A 357 -1.51 15.23 21.73
CA ILE A 357 -0.29 15.20 20.91
C ILE A 357 0.63 16.38 21.29
N ASP A 358 0.09 17.59 21.46
CA ASP A 358 0.88 18.75 21.86
C ASP A 358 1.54 18.54 23.23
N ILE A 359 0.77 18.08 24.22
CA ILE A 359 1.27 17.82 25.59
C ILE A 359 2.33 16.70 25.57
N PHE A 360 2.03 15.56 24.95
CA PHE A 360 2.97 14.43 24.94
C PHE A 360 4.23 14.71 24.12
N SER A 361 4.14 15.48 23.03
CA SER A 361 5.32 15.89 22.26
C SER A 361 6.26 16.79 23.07
N LYS A 362 5.69 17.74 23.85
CA LYS A 362 6.46 18.56 24.80
C LYS A 362 7.11 17.71 25.89
N LYS A 363 6.34 16.79 26.51
CA LYS A 363 6.82 15.86 27.54
C LYS A 363 7.98 14.98 27.05
N ASN A 364 7.94 14.60 25.78
CA ASN A 364 8.97 13.74 25.17
C ASN A 364 10.10 14.51 24.46
N GLY A 365 10.07 15.84 24.47
CA GLY A 365 11.13 16.69 23.90
C GLY A 365 11.18 16.69 22.37
N ILE A 366 10.09 16.35 21.68
CA ILE A 366 9.98 16.32 20.21
C ILE A 366 9.07 17.42 19.64
N ASN A 367 8.64 18.35 20.46
CA ASN A 367 7.73 19.44 20.05
C ASN A 367 8.24 20.26 18.86
N ASN A 368 9.56 20.42 18.71
CA ASN A 368 10.14 21.12 17.54
C ASN A 368 9.95 20.35 16.21
N SER A 369 9.64 19.08 16.28
CA SER A 369 9.38 18.22 15.10
C SER A 369 7.87 18.15 14.75
N VAL A 370 7.02 18.79 15.54
CA VAL A 370 5.57 18.79 15.31
C VAL A 370 5.14 20.08 14.63
N LYS A 371 4.30 19.98 13.61
CA LYS A 371 3.70 21.08 12.88
C LYS A 371 2.19 20.98 12.89
N TYR A 372 1.52 22.10 13.04
CA TYR A 372 0.07 22.20 13.10
C TYR A 372 -0.47 22.99 11.92
N TYR A 373 -1.45 22.42 11.23
CA TYR A 373 -2.07 23.04 10.06
C TYR A 373 -3.57 23.13 10.24
N LEU A 374 -4.13 24.27 9.92
CA LEU A 374 -5.57 24.51 9.94
C LEU A 374 -6.11 24.53 8.52
N SER A 375 -7.04 23.62 8.23
CA SER A 375 -7.74 23.55 6.95
C SER A 375 -9.12 24.21 7.04
N LYS A 376 -9.34 25.26 6.25
CA LYS A 376 -10.62 25.95 6.06
C LYS A 376 -10.79 26.23 4.56
N ASP A 377 -10.61 27.47 4.11
CA ASP A 377 -10.59 27.83 2.68
C ASP A 377 -9.27 27.43 2.00
N SER A 378 -8.22 27.38 2.77
CA SER A 378 -6.89 26.90 2.42
C SER A 378 -6.21 26.31 3.65
N ILE A 379 -5.13 25.56 3.43
CA ILE A 379 -4.34 25.00 4.53
C ILE A 379 -3.30 26.04 4.95
N LYS A 380 -3.29 26.37 6.23
CA LYS A 380 -2.37 27.34 6.83
C LYS A 380 -1.57 26.71 7.95
N ASP A 381 -0.28 26.98 7.97
CA ASP A 381 0.57 26.67 9.13
C ASP A 381 0.15 27.55 10.30
N VAL A 382 -0.19 26.93 11.41
CA VAL A 382 -0.60 27.57 12.66
C VAL A 382 0.21 27.04 13.84
N THR A 383 1.40 26.53 13.58
CA THR A 383 2.28 25.94 14.60
C THR A 383 2.56 26.92 15.74
N ASP A 384 2.79 28.20 15.42
CA ASP A 384 3.04 29.25 16.43
C ASP A 384 1.75 29.85 17.03
N SER A 385 0.59 29.35 16.63
CA SER A 385 -0.73 29.84 17.06
C SER A 385 -1.76 28.71 17.06
N ILE A 386 -1.45 27.65 17.79
CA ILE A 386 -2.29 26.44 17.90
C ILE A 386 -3.68 26.77 18.48
N ASP A 387 -3.80 27.83 19.27
CA ASP A 387 -5.07 28.33 19.83
C ASP A 387 -6.13 28.51 18.74
N LYS A 388 -5.76 28.88 17.51
CA LYS A 388 -6.69 29.01 16.40
C LYS A 388 -7.36 27.68 16.01
N ILE A 389 -6.70 26.55 16.28
CA ILE A 389 -7.29 25.23 16.08
C ILE A 389 -8.38 25.01 17.14
N TYR A 390 -8.07 25.31 18.40
CA TYR A 390 -9.00 25.16 19.50
C TYR A 390 -10.21 26.08 19.33
N GLU A 391 -9.99 27.37 19.03
CA GLU A 391 -11.07 28.31 18.75
C GLU A 391 -12.04 27.73 17.70
N GLN A 392 -11.54 27.19 16.61
CA GLN A 392 -12.39 26.61 15.56
C GLN A 392 -13.08 25.31 16.01
N MET A 393 -12.43 24.48 16.81
CA MET A 393 -13.00 23.21 17.29
C MET A 393 -14.07 23.42 18.36
N TYR A 394 -13.97 24.49 19.16
CA TYR A 394 -14.93 24.81 20.22
C TYR A 394 -16.10 25.68 19.76
N VAL A 395 -16.08 26.25 18.54
CA VAL A 395 -17.21 27.01 17.98
C VAL A 395 -18.57 26.32 18.14
N PRO A 396 -18.73 25.01 17.87
CA PRO A 396 -20.02 24.34 18.05
C PRO A 396 -20.46 24.26 19.51
N LEU A 397 -19.53 24.16 20.48
CA LEU A 397 -19.81 24.11 21.90
C LEU A 397 -20.30 25.49 22.41
N ASN A 398 -19.57 26.54 22.03
CA ASN A 398 -20.00 27.94 22.41
C ASN A 398 -21.39 28.23 21.86
N ARG A 399 -21.69 27.78 20.62
CA ARG A 399 -23.03 27.94 20.06
C ARG A 399 -24.11 27.17 20.82
N LEU A 400 -23.78 26.01 21.39
CA LEU A 400 -24.72 25.28 22.25
C LEU A 400 -24.95 25.99 23.58
N GLU A 401 -23.93 26.62 24.14
CA GLU A 401 -24.05 27.44 25.34
C GLU A 401 -24.95 28.65 25.10
N GLU A 402 -24.74 29.40 24.00
CA GLU A 402 -25.61 30.49 23.57
C GLU A 402 -27.08 30.06 23.44
N LEU A 403 -27.32 28.91 22.78
CA LEU A 403 -28.68 28.37 22.64
C LEU A 403 -29.29 27.93 23.96
N ALA A 404 -28.51 27.49 24.94
CA ALA A 404 -29.00 27.12 26.25
C ALA A 404 -29.41 28.38 27.06
N GLU A 405 -28.63 29.45 26.98
CA GLU A 405 -28.94 30.73 27.62
C GLU A 405 -30.26 31.33 27.07
N ASP A 406 -30.48 31.25 25.74
CA ASP A 406 -31.73 31.73 25.13
C ASP A 406 -32.98 30.98 25.64
N PHE A 407 -32.86 29.69 26.06
CA PHE A 407 -33.97 28.93 26.64
C PHE A 407 -34.26 29.27 28.12
N ASP A 408 -33.26 29.73 28.86
CA ASP A 408 -33.43 30.09 30.29
C ASP A 408 -34.04 31.48 30.44
N ASP A 409 -34.03 32.34 29.39
CA ASP A 409 -34.61 33.67 29.35
C ASP A 409 -36.08 33.73 28.84
N GLU A 410 -36.65 32.61 28.34
CA GLU A 410 -38.06 32.43 27.99
C GLU A 410 -38.86 31.76 29.14
#